data_7179d07fc1d11a91a41eb177ee6f41ed
#
_entry.id   7179d07fc1d11a91a41eb177ee6f41ed
#
_cell.length_a   1.000
_cell.length_b   1.000
_cell.length_c   1.000
_cell.angle_alpha   90.00
_cell.angle_beta   90.00
_cell.angle_gamma   90.00
#
_symmetry.space_group_name_H-M   'P 1'
#
loop_
_entity.id
_entity.type
_entity.pdbx_description
1 polymer ?
#
loop_
_entity_poly.entity_id
_entity_poly.type
_entity_poly.pdbx_seq_one_letter_code
_entity_poly.pdbx_strand_id
1 'polypeptide(L)'
;MFDTPFFAPTSILLQGAVVGLIFGFLLQKGGVTRFNTIVGQFLLRDHTVLKIMLTAMIVGGAGVYAMLQLGAIEALHVKSAQLLANGLGGLIFGVGMATLGYCPGSAVAAIGDGSRDAIPGVLGMVFGAGVYAAAFPWIKAHILPVGDMGKVTLSTTTGLSPWWFVIGLAVLGAAGFYMLERWESRGASGGSRPAGGGVARTA
;
A
#
# COMPACT_ATOMS: atom_id res chain seq x y z
N MET A 1 0.72 -36.22 -3.51
CA MET A 1 0.83 -34.97 -4.27
C MET A 1 0.55 -33.72 -3.41
N PHE A 2 0.59 -33.84 -2.07
CA PHE A 2 0.44 -32.75 -1.09
C PHE A 2 1.42 -32.93 0.06
N ASP A 3 2.72 -33.14 -0.25
CA ASP A 3 3.80 -33.26 0.75
C ASP A 3 4.49 -31.92 1.06
N THR A 4 3.88 -30.79 0.68
CA THR A 4 4.32 -29.49 1.19
C THR A 4 3.51 -29.21 2.47
N PRO A 5 4.16 -28.94 3.62
CA PRO A 5 3.46 -28.56 4.82
C PRO A 5 2.59 -27.34 4.50
N PHE A 6 1.27 -27.49 4.69
CA PHE A 6 0.28 -26.45 4.38
C PHE A 6 0.55 -25.14 5.13
N PHE A 7 1.27 -25.24 6.23
CA PHE A 7 1.71 -24.09 7.04
C PHE A 7 3.23 -23.97 7.04
N ALA A 8 3.72 -22.75 6.97
CA ALA A 8 5.13 -22.45 7.16
C ALA A 8 5.59 -22.87 8.56
N PRO A 9 6.91 -23.13 8.77
CA PRO A 9 7.45 -23.43 10.09
C PRO A 9 7.02 -22.38 11.11
N THR A 10 6.78 -22.81 12.35
CA THR A 10 6.26 -21.98 13.43
C THR A 10 7.08 -20.71 13.67
N SER A 11 8.39 -20.76 13.43
CA SER A 11 9.27 -19.60 13.53
C SER A 11 8.92 -18.49 12.52
N ILE A 12 8.59 -18.86 11.28
CA ILE A 12 8.20 -17.91 10.23
C ILE A 12 6.81 -17.32 10.52
N LEU A 13 5.89 -18.17 11.02
CA LEU A 13 4.56 -17.72 11.43
C LEU A 13 4.64 -16.70 12.59
N LEU A 14 5.51 -16.96 13.56
CA LEU A 14 5.71 -16.06 14.70
C LEU A 14 6.30 -14.72 14.25
N GLN A 15 7.30 -14.74 13.38
CA GLN A 15 7.87 -13.52 12.78
C GLN A 15 6.80 -12.72 12.00
N GLY A 16 6.00 -13.40 11.20
CA GLY A 16 4.89 -12.77 10.47
C GLY A 16 3.86 -12.15 11.41
N ALA A 17 3.52 -12.83 12.51
CA ALA A 17 2.59 -12.31 13.50
C ALA A 17 3.13 -11.05 14.19
N VAL A 18 4.40 -11.04 14.60
CA VAL A 18 5.03 -9.86 15.24
C VAL A 18 5.08 -8.68 14.28
N VAL A 19 5.53 -8.89 13.04
CA VAL A 19 5.58 -7.84 12.01
C VAL A 19 4.18 -7.33 11.70
N GLY A 20 3.19 -8.22 11.56
CA GLY A 20 1.79 -7.85 11.32
C GLY A 20 1.18 -7.04 12.46
N LEU A 21 1.51 -7.39 13.72
CA LEU A 21 1.05 -6.65 14.89
C LEU A 21 1.63 -5.23 14.93
N ILE A 22 2.92 -5.10 14.72
CA ILE A 22 3.59 -3.79 14.64
C ILE A 22 3.00 -2.96 13.50
N PHE A 23 2.83 -3.55 12.33
CA PHE A 23 2.27 -2.88 11.16
C PHE A 23 0.82 -2.41 11.40
N GLY A 24 -0.04 -3.27 11.95
CA GLY A 24 -1.41 -2.91 12.30
C GLY A 24 -1.49 -1.79 13.33
N PHE A 25 -0.63 -1.83 14.37
CA PHE A 25 -0.53 -0.77 15.36
C PHE A 25 -0.11 0.57 14.76
N LEU A 26 0.86 0.56 13.84
CA LEU A 26 1.30 1.77 13.14
C LEU A 26 0.20 2.34 12.24
N LEU A 27 -0.55 1.51 11.53
CA LEU A 27 -1.69 1.94 10.72
C LEU A 27 -2.79 2.58 11.57
N GLN A 28 -3.09 1.98 12.72
CA GLN A 28 -4.06 2.51 13.67
C GLN A 28 -3.62 3.87 14.24
N LYS A 29 -2.39 3.98 14.68
CA LYS A 29 -1.79 5.24 15.15
C LYS A 29 -1.76 6.32 14.07
N GLY A 30 -1.52 5.94 12.82
CA GLY A 30 -1.56 6.84 11.66
C GLY A 30 -2.96 7.28 11.24
N GLY A 31 -4.02 6.71 11.85
CA GLY A 31 -5.42 7.03 11.52
C GLY A 31 -5.87 6.54 10.14
N VAL A 32 -5.09 5.65 9.51
CA VAL A 32 -5.37 5.10 8.17
C VAL A 32 -6.48 4.03 8.20
N THR A 33 -6.90 3.60 9.39
CA THR A 33 -8.03 2.70 9.61
C THR A 33 -9.39 3.40 9.54
N ARG A 34 -9.41 4.74 9.55
CA ARG A 34 -10.64 5.53 9.53
C ARG A 34 -11.12 5.75 8.10
N PHE A 35 -12.33 5.33 7.81
CA PHE A 35 -12.98 5.51 6.51
C PHE A 35 -12.91 6.96 6.00
N ASN A 36 -13.21 7.93 6.86
CA ASN A 36 -13.20 9.35 6.49
C ASN A 36 -11.83 9.84 6.02
N THR A 37 -10.74 9.34 6.60
CA THR A 37 -9.37 9.72 6.20
C THR A 37 -9.05 9.22 4.81
N ILE A 38 -9.47 7.98 4.49
CA ILE A 38 -9.21 7.38 3.17
C ILE A 38 -10.08 8.01 2.09
N VAL A 39 -11.37 8.19 2.37
CA VAL A 39 -12.29 8.88 1.44
C VAL A 39 -11.87 10.34 1.26
N GLY A 40 -11.43 11.00 2.34
CA GLY A 40 -10.87 12.36 2.29
C GLY A 40 -9.69 12.48 1.32
N GLN A 41 -8.86 11.46 1.25
CA GLN A 41 -7.77 11.38 0.27
C GLN A 41 -8.28 11.31 -1.18
N PHE A 42 -9.27 10.46 -1.48
CA PHE A 42 -9.86 10.39 -2.81
C PHE A 42 -10.53 11.71 -3.24
N LEU A 43 -11.07 12.44 -2.28
CA LEU A 43 -11.65 13.76 -2.49
C LEU A 43 -10.61 14.90 -2.45
N LEU A 44 -9.31 14.57 -2.34
CA LEU A 44 -8.20 15.54 -2.25
C LEU A 44 -8.36 16.55 -1.09
N ARG A 45 -9.04 16.15 -0.02
CA ARG A 45 -9.29 16.97 1.17
C ARG A 45 -8.35 16.65 2.33
N ASP A 46 -7.84 15.43 2.37
CA ASP A 46 -6.94 14.95 3.41
C ASP A 46 -5.78 14.18 2.76
N HIS A 47 -4.56 14.65 2.96
CA HIS A 47 -3.35 14.09 2.36
C HIS A 47 -2.56 13.20 3.33
N THR A 48 -3.15 12.85 4.48
CA THR A 48 -2.49 12.06 5.54
C THR A 48 -2.03 10.70 5.02
N VAL A 49 -2.91 9.98 4.30
CA VAL A 49 -2.58 8.65 3.77
C VAL A 49 -1.46 8.74 2.73
N LEU A 50 -1.49 9.76 1.86
CA LEU A 50 -0.44 10.00 0.87
C LEU A 50 0.91 10.26 1.53
N LYS A 51 0.94 11.11 2.57
CA LYS A 51 2.16 11.39 3.35
C LYS A 51 2.72 10.13 3.99
N ILE A 52 1.88 9.31 4.62
CA ILE A 52 2.29 8.05 5.25
C ILE A 52 2.82 7.06 4.21
N MET A 53 2.11 6.87 3.09
CA MET A 53 2.53 5.96 2.02
C MET A 53 3.86 6.38 1.40
N LEU A 54 4.05 7.67 1.13
CA LEU A 54 5.29 8.18 0.53
C LEU A 54 6.47 8.02 1.51
N THR A 55 6.26 8.36 2.79
CA THR A 55 7.28 8.17 3.83
C THR A 55 7.65 6.69 3.99
N ALA A 56 6.66 5.81 4.01
CA ALA A 56 6.88 4.36 4.08
C ALA A 56 7.66 3.84 2.87
N MET A 57 7.39 4.35 1.67
CA MET A 57 8.09 3.97 0.45
C MET A 57 9.55 4.45 0.47
N ILE A 58 9.83 5.66 0.93
CA ILE A 58 11.19 6.21 1.03
C ILE A 58 12.00 5.45 2.09
N VAL A 59 11.46 5.31 3.29
CA VAL A 59 12.14 4.63 4.41
C VAL A 59 12.30 3.14 4.13
N GLY A 60 11.25 2.48 3.60
CA GLY A 60 11.28 1.07 3.22
C GLY A 60 12.28 0.82 2.09
N GLY A 61 12.27 1.64 1.05
CA GLY A 61 13.23 1.55 -0.05
C GLY A 61 14.67 1.72 0.42
N ALA A 62 14.94 2.75 1.22
CA ALA A 62 16.27 2.98 1.81
C ALA A 62 16.70 1.79 2.69
N GLY A 63 15.79 1.25 3.51
CA GLY A 63 16.04 0.10 4.37
C GLY A 63 16.40 -1.17 3.58
N VAL A 64 15.63 -1.48 2.54
CA VAL A 64 15.88 -2.65 1.68
C VAL A 64 17.23 -2.54 0.97
N TYR A 65 17.56 -1.38 0.40
CA TYR A 65 18.84 -1.17 -0.24
C TYR A 65 20.03 -1.18 0.74
N ALA A 66 19.84 -0.67 1.96
CA ALA A 66 20.85 -0.78 3.00
C ALA A 66 21.11 -2.24 3.39
N MET A 67 20.05 -3.03 3.58
CA MET A 67 20.18 -4.47 3.88
C MET A 67 20.84 -5.25 2.75
N LEU A 68 20.58 -4.89 1.49
CA LEU A 68 21.24 -5.49 0.34
C LEU A 68 22.74 -5.18 0.33
N GLN A 69 23.16 -3.94 0.65
CA GLN A 69 24.58 -3.57 0.71
C GLN A 69 25.31 -4.20 1.90
N LEU A 70 24.62 -4.39 3.02
CA LEU A 70 25.18 -5.08 4.18
C LEU A 70 25.27 -6.61 4.00
N GLY A 71 24.79 -7.13 2.85
CA GLY A 71 24.78 -8.57 2.59
C GLY A 71 23.76 -9.36 3.42
N ALA A 72 22.83 -8.67 4.07
CA ALA A 72 21.76 -9.31 4.83
C ALA A 72 20.68 -9.96 3.92
N ILE A 73 20.62 -9.51 2.66
CA ILE A 73 19.75 -10.06 1.61
C ILE A 73 20.63 -10.36 0.41
N GLU A 74 20.61 -11.62 -0.08
CA GLU A 74 21.45 -12.05 -1.20
C GLU A 74 21.01 -11.47 -2.54
N ALA A 75 19.70 -11.32 -2.77
CA ALA A 75 19.15 -10.77 -4.00
C ALA A 75 17.74 -10.25 -3.85
N LEU A 76 17.38 -9.20 -4.59
CA LEU A 76 16.02 -8.74 -4.74
C LEU A 76 15.24 -9.60 -5.74
N HIS A 77 14.16 -10.21 -5.30
CA HIS A 77 13.22 -10.91 -6.18
C HIS A 77 12.40 -9.91 -6.99
N VAL A 78 12.99 -9.42 -8.07
CA VAL A 78 12.28 -8.50 -8.99
C VAL A 78 11.39 -9.32 -9.92
N LYS A 79 10.08 -9.02 -9.92
CA LYS A 79 9.14 -9.58 -10.90
C LYS A 79 9.33 -8.90 -12.25
N SER A 80 9.02 -9.63 -13.34
CA SER A 80 9.01 -9.05 -14.69
C SER A 80 7.96 -7.93 -14.78
N ALA A 81 8.33 -6.88 -15.52
CA ALA A 81 7.44 -5.75 -15.78
C ALA A 81 6.46 -6.12 -16.90
N GLN A 82 5.25 -6.50 -16.52
CA GLN A 82 4.17 -6.91 -17.43
C GLN A 82 3.19 -5.75 -17.54
N LEU A 83 3.36 -4.91 -18.55
CA LEU A 83 2.61 -3.66 -18.70
C LEU A 83 1.10 -3.86 -18.73
N LEU A 84 0.61 -4.82 -19.50
CA LEU A 84 -0.82 -5.07 -19.63
C LEU A 84 -1.42 -5.61 -18.32
N ALA A 85 -0.75 -6.58 -17.70
CA ALA A 85 -1.21 -7.17 -16.45
C ALA A 85 -1.20 -6.15 -15.30
N ASN A 86 -0.13 -5.33 -15.22
CA ASN A 86 -0.02 -4.28 -14.21
C ASN A 86 -1.05 -3.17 -14.43
N GLY A 87 -1.30 -2.79 -15.69
CA GLY A 87 -2.31 -1.77 -16.04
C GLY A 87 -3.73 -2.21 -15.70
N LEU A 88 -4.12 -3.40 -16.16
CA LEU A 88 -5.44 -3.97 -15.85
C LEU A 88 -5.63 -4.25 -14.36
N GLY A 89 -4.61 -4.83 -13.72
CA GLY A 89 -4.63 -5.10 -12.29
C GLY A 89 -4.75 -3.82 -11.47
N GLY A 90 -3.99 -2.78 -11.82
CA GLY A 90 -4.06 -1.48 -11.17
C GLY A 90 -5.42 -0.78 -11.35
N LEU A 91 -6.02 -0.89 -12.53
CA LEU A 91 -7.36 -0.34 -12.80
C LEU A 91 -8.42 -1.03 -11.97
N ILE A 92 -8.46 -2.37 -11.98
CA ILE A 92 -9.42 -3.16 -11.18
C ILE A 92 -9.23 -2.86 -9.69
N PHE A 93 -7.98 -2.83 -9.22
CA PHE A 93 -7.64 -2.50 -7.85
C PHE A 93 -8.09 -1.08 -7.46
N GLY A 94 -7.86 -0.11 -8.35
CA GLY A 94 -8.26 1.29 -8.12
C GLY A 94 -9.78 1.44 -8.00
N VAL A 95 -10.55 0.79 -8.87
CA VAL A 95 -12.02 0.77 -8.78
C VAL A 95 -12.47 0.10 -7.49
N GLY A 96 -11.89 -1.05 -7.13
CA GLY A 96 -12.21 -1.74 -5.89
C GLY A 96 -11.93 -0.88 -4.65
N MET A 97 -10.78 -0.19 -4.63
CA MET A 97 -10.40 0.69 -3.54
C MET A 97 -11.29 1.94 -3.45
N ALA A 98 -11.69 2.50 -4.59
CA ALA A 98 -12.58 3.66 -4.63
C ALA A 98 -14.00 3.32 -4.13
N THR A 99 -14.50 2.12 -4.45
CA THR A 99 -15.84 1.67 -4.01
C THR A 99 -15.87 1.23 -2.55
N LEU A 100 -14.82 0.55 -2.08
CA LEU A 100 -14.73 0.06 -0.71
C LEU A 100 -14.32 1.14 0.29
N GLY A 101 -13.50 2.11 -0.14
CA GLY A 101 -12.92 3.13 0.73
C GLY A 101 -11.78 2.65 1.63
N TYR A 102 -11.26 1.43 1.40
CA TYR A 102 -10.14 0.85 2.14
C TYR A 102 -9.14 0.19 1.19
N CYS A 103 -7.86 0.28 1.49
CA CYS A 103 -6.87 -0.61 0.89
C CYS A 103 -6.88 -1.97 1.63
N PRO A 104 -6.34 -3.06 1.06
CA PRO A 104 -6.37 -4.37 1.71
C PRO A 104 -5.80 -4.38 3.13
N GLY A 105 -4.70 -3.67 3.36
CA GLY A 105 -4.08 -3.60 4.68
C GLY A 105 -4.91 -2.79 5.68
N SER A 106 -5.45 -1.65 5.26
CA SER A 106 -6.29 -0.82 6.12
C SER A 106 -7.66 -1.45 6.40
N ALA A 107 -8.22 -2.26 5.47
CA ALA A 107 -9.46 -2.98 5.69
C ALA A 107 -9.33 -4.02 6.82
N VAL A 108 -8.25 -4.80 6.82
CA VAL A 108 -7.98 -5.78 7.89
C VAL A 108 -7.75 -5.07 9.23
N ALA A 109 -6.98 -3.98 9.23
CA ALA A 109 -6.73 -3.20 10.44
C ALA A 109 -8.01 -2.51 10.96
N ALA A 110 -8.90 -2.04 10.06
CA ALA A 110 -10.18 -1.44 10.42
C ALA A 110 -11.14 -2.45 11.06
N ILE A 111 -11.12 -3.72 10.66
CA ILE A 111 -11.84 -4.79 11.36
C ILE A 111 -11.35 -4.91 12.81
N GLY A 112 -10.05 -4.84 13.02
CA GLY A 112 -9.45 -4.82 14.36
C GLY A 112 -9.90 -3.62 15.21
N ASP A 113 -10.17 -2.48 14.58
CA ASP A 113 -10.75 -1.28 15.20
C ASP A 113 -12.29 -1.37 15.41
N GLY A 114 -12.91 -2.48 15.00
CA GLY A 114 -14.35 -2.69 15.13
C GLY A 114 -15.21 -2.14 13.99
N SER A 115 -14.63 -1.71 12.89
CA SER A 115 -15.35 -1.23 11.71
C SER A 115 -16.00 -2.40 10.97
N ARG A 116 -17.32 -2.54 11.10
CA ARG A 116 -18.09 -3.64 10.49
C ARG A 116 -18.25 -3.51 8.98
N ASP A 117 -18.17 -2.31 8.46
CA ASP A 117 -18.21 -1.97 7.03
C ASP A 117 -17.01 -2.52 6.25
N ALA A 118 -15.88 -2.75 6.91
CA ALA A 118 -14.71 -3.37 6.30
C ALA A 118 -14.84 -4.89 6.09
N ILE A 119 -15.73 -5.58 6.82
CA ILE A 119 -15.89 -7.05 6.77
C ILE A 119 -16.30 -7.53 5.36
N PRO A 120 -17.38 -7.02 4.73
CA PRO A 120 -17.74 -7.44 3.37
C PRO A 120 -16.64 -7.16 2.35
N GLY A 121 -15.85 -6.11 2.56
CA GLY A 121 -14.70 -5.81 1.73
C GLY A 121 -13.60 -6.86 1.80
N VAL A 122 -13.23 -7.30 2.99
CA VAL A 122 -12.23 -8.37 3.19
C VAL A 122 -12.74 -9.69 2.61
N LEU A 123 -14.02 -10.03 2.82
CA LEU A 123 -14.63 -11.21 2.21
C LEU A 123 -14.60 -11.14 0.67
N GLY A 124 -14.89 -9.97 0.10
CA GLY A 124 -14.77 -9.72 -1.35
C GLY A 124 -13.34 -9.89 -1.87
N MET A 125 -12.34 -9.47 -1.11
CA MET A 125 -10.92 -9.66 -1.47
C MET A 125 -10.53 -11.14 -1.46
N VAL A 126 -10.95 -11.91 -0.47
CA VAL A 126 -10.70 -13.37 -0.40
C VAL A 126 -11.38 -14.09 -1.56
N PHE A 127 -12.64 -13.73 -1.83
CA PHE A 127 -13.37 -14.29 -2.98
C PHE A 127 -12.70 -13.90 -4.31
N GLY A 128 -12.32 -12.66 -4.48
CA GLY A 128 -11.60 -12.18 -5.67
C GLY A 128 -10.26 -12.87 -5.87
N ALA A 129 -9.52 -13.14 -4.80
CA ALA A 129 -8.28 -13.93 -4.86
C ALA A 129 -8.56 -15.37 -5.33
N GLY A 130 -9.63 -15.99 -4.87
CA GLY A 130 -10.07 -17.31 -5.33
C GLY A 130 -10.43 -17.34 -6.83
N VAL A 131 -11.20 -16.35 -7.29
CA VAL A 131 -11.54 -16.18 -8.71
C VAL A 131 -10.27 -15.96 -9.55
N TYR A 132 -9.35 -15.11 -9.08
CA TYR A 132 -8.08 -14.90 -9.76
C TYR A 132 -7.26 -16.18 -9.86
N ALA A 133 -7.17 -16.96 -8.77
CA ALA A 133 -6.47 -18.24 -8.78
C ALA A 133 -7.06 -19.24 -9.77
N ALA A 134 -8.38 -19.31 -9.87
CA ALA A 134 -9.06 -20.16 -10.87
C ALA A 134 -8.82 -19.67 -12.31
N ALA A 135 -8.82 -18.37 -12.55
CA ALA A 135 -8.57 -17.76 -13.85
C ALA A 135 -7.08 -17.68 -14.23
N PHE A 136 -6.18 -17.92 -13.28
CA PHE A 136 -4.73 -17.74 -13.47
C PHE A 136 -4.14 -18.48 -14.68
N PRO A 137 -4.50 -19.75 -14.98
CA PRO A 137 -3.97 -20.45 -16.17
C PRO A 137 -4.29 -19.70 -17.47
N TRP A 138 -5.51 -19.17 -17.59
CA TRP A 138 -5.93 -18.38 -18.75
C TRP A 138 -5.22 -17.01 -18.81
N ILE A 139 -5.13 -16.32 -17.68
CA ILE A 139 -4.44 -15.04 -17.55
C ILE A 139 -2.96 -15.19 -17.92
N LYS A 140 -2.31 -16.27 -17.46
CA LYS A 140 -0.92 -16.59 -17.75
C LYS A 140 -0.70 -16.83 -19.25
N ALA A 141 -1.64 -17.43 -19.93
CA ALA A 141 -1.52 -17.75 -21.37
C ALA A 141 -1.77 -16.52 -22.27
N HIS A 142 -2.67 -15.61 -21.88
CA HIS A 142 -3.18 -14.56 -22.77
C HIS A 142 -2.79 -13.13 -22.35
N ILE A 143 -2.64 -12.88 -21.07
CA ILE A 143 -2.40 -11.51 -20.54
C ILE A 143 -0.93 -11.28 -20.17
N LEU A 144 -0.33 -12.24 -19.47
CA LEU A 144 1.03 -12.07 -18.99
C LEU A 144 2.10 -11.92 -20.10
N PRO A 145 2.00 -12.60 -21.26
CA PRO A 145 2.99 -12.46 -22.32
C PRO A 145 2.91 -11.11 -23.04
N VAL A 146 1.77 -10.43 -22.95
CA VAL A 146 1.56 -9.18 -23.66
C VAL A 146 2.24 -8.02 -22.92
N GLY A 147 3.30 -7.48 -23.53
CA GLY A 147 4.07 -6.39 -22.94
C GLY A 147 5.01 -6.82 -21.81
N ASP A 148 5.47 -8.07 -21.84
CA ASP A 148 6.51 -8.54 -20.91
C ASP A 148 7.86 -7.92 -21.29
N MET A 149 8.30 -6.95 -20.48
CA MET A 149 9.63 -6.30 -20.63
C MET A 149 10.73 -7.03 -19.88
N GLY A 150 10.43 -8.18 -19.27
CA GLY A 150 11.37 -8.92 -18.45
C GLY A 150 11.66 -8.24 -17.11
N LYS A 151 12.74 -8.64 -16.46
CA LYS A 151 13.17 -8.08 -15.17
C LYS A 151 13.89 -6.75 -15.35
N VAL A 152 13.15 -5.70 -15.62
CA VAL A 152 13.69 -4.36 -15.81
C VAL A 152 13.58 -3.57 -14.52
N THR A 153 14.70 -3.04 -14.02
CA THR A 153 14.72 -2.06 -12.95
C THR A 153 15.23 -0.72 -13.49
N LEU A 154 14.79 0.40 -12.89
CA LEU A 154 15.27 1.71 -13.30
C LEU A 154 16.81 1.80 -13.26
N SER A 155 17.44 1.14 -12.31
CA SER A 155 18.91 1.11 -12.19
C SER A 155 19.57 0.34 -13.32
N THR A 156 18.97 -0.76 -13.80
CA THR A 156 19.53 -1.53 -14.94
C THR A 156 19.35 -0.82 -16.26
N THR A 157 18.29 -0.04 -16.42
CA THR A 157 18.00 0.70 -17.67
C THR A 157 18.85 1.97 -17.79
N THR A 158 19.10 2.66 -16.67
CA THR A 158 19.81 3.94 -16.67
C THR A 158 21.30 3.81 -16.31
N GLY A 159 21.74 2.67 -15.81
CA GLY A 159 23.11 2.45 -15.33
C GLY A 159 23.47 3.24 -14.06
N LEU A 160 22.50 3.93 -13.46
CA LEU A 160 22.70 4.70 -12.25
C LEU A 160 22.55 3.83 -11.00
N SER A 161 23.32 4.13 -9.95
CA SER A 161 23.19 3.39 -8.70
C SER A 161 21.79 3.60 -8.09
N PRO A 162 21.20 2.57 -7.44
CA PRO A 162 19.86 2.65 -6.85
C PRO A 162 19.69 3.80 -5.85
N TRP A 163 20.76 4.24 -5.23
CA TRP A 163 20.75 5.35 -4.26
C TRP A 163 20.30 6.68 -4.86
N TRP A 164 20.64 6.95 -6.11
CA TRP A 164 20.17 8.15 -6.80
C TRP A 164 18.65 8.18 -6.94
N PHE A 165 18.02 7.01 -7.15
CA PHE A 165 16.56 6.91 -7.20
C PHE A 165 15.91 7.09 -5.83
N VAL A 166 16.52 6.54 -4.76
CA VAL A 166 16.03 6.74 -3.39
C VAL A 166 16.14 8.21 -2.99
N ILE A 167 17.27 8.87 -3.27
CA ILE A 167 17.48 10.30 -3.02
C ILE A 167 16.51 11.14 -3.86
N GLY A 168 16.36 10.83 -5.15
CA GLY A 168 15.42 11.50 -6.04
C GLY A 168 13.97 11.39 -5.54
N LEU A 169 13.55 10.21 -5.11
CA LEU A 169 12.23 10.00 -4.52
C LEU A 169 12.06 10.76 -3.20
N ALA A 170 13.10 10.79 -2.36
CA ALA A 170 13.09 11.54 -1.10
C ALA A 170 12.95 13.06 -1.35
N VAL A 171 13.69 13.59 -2.32
CA VAL A 171 13.63 15.02 -2.70
C VAL A 171 12.26 15.35 -3.30
N LEU A 172 11.75 14.53 -4.23
CA LEU A 172 10.41 14.69 -4.80
C LEU A 172 9.32 14.58 -3.73
N GLY A 173 9.48 13.66 -2.80
CA GLY A 173 8.57 13.50 -1.66
C GLY A 173 8.57 14.72 -0.73
N ALA A 174 9.75 15.21 -0.37
CA ALA A 174 9.89 16.41 0.45
C ALA A 174 9.33 17.66 -0.26
N ALA A 175 9.60 17.81 -1.55
CA ALA A 175 9.04 18.89 -2.36
C ALA A 175 7.51 18.80 -2.47
N GLY A 176 6.99 17.57 -2.65
CA GLY A 176 5.55 17.31 -2.65
C GLY A 176 4.89 17.66 -1.32
N PHE A 177 5.50 17.29 -0.18
CA PHE A 177 4.99 17.65 1.15
C PHE A 177 4.97 19.17 1.34
N TYR A 178 6.05 19.85 0.98
CA TYR A 178 6.13 21.31 1.09
C TYR A 178 5.07 22.00 0.22
N MET A 179 4.81 21.46 -0.97
CA MET A 179 3.80 21.99 -1.88
C MET A 179 2.38 21.77 -1.35
N LEU A 180 2.11 20.57 -0.80
CA LEU A 180 0.84 20.24 -0.18
C LEU A 180 0.56 21.09 1.06
N GLU A 181 1.56 21.30 1.93
CA GLU A 181 1.43 22.15 3.10
C GLU A 181 1.16 23.63 2.73
N ARG A 182 1.80 24.12 1.67
CA ARG A 182 1.52 25.45 1.15
C ARG A 182 0.11 25.57 0.59
N TRP A 183 -0.43 24.52 -0.02
CA TRP A 183 -1.81 24.51 -0.51
C TRP A 183 -2.82 24.44 0.63
N GLU A 184 -2.58 23.58 1.62
CA GLU A 184 -3.41 23.50 2.83
C GLU A 184 -3.42 24.83 3.61
N SER A 185 -2.28 25.49 3.76
CA SER A 185 -2.18 26.79 4.44
C SER A 185 -2.90 27.92 3.70
N ARG A 186 -2.94 27.87 2.35
CA ARG A 186 -3.70 28.84 1.55
C ARG A 186 -5.22 28.59 1.59
N GLY A 187 -5.64 27.32 1.69
CA GLY A 187 -7.05 26.94 1.85
C GLY A 187 -7.60 27.22 3.25
N ALA A 188 -6.76 27.17 4.26
CA ALA A 188 -7.16 27.41 5.66
C ALA A 188 -7.39 28.90 6.00
N SER A 189 -6.87 29.82 5.19
CA SER A 189 -7.10 31.25 5.37
C SER A 189 -8.49 31.71 4.86
N GLY A 190 -9.28 30.84 4.21
CA GLY A 190 -10.59 31.16 3.63
C GLY A 190 -11.80 30.49 4.30
N GLY A 191 -11.62 29.65 5.31
CA GLY A 191 -12.73 28.95 5.96
C GLY A 191 -12.48 28.74 7.43
N SER A 192 -13.16 29.48 8.28
CA SER A 192 -13.26 29.25 9.72
C SER A 192 -13.73 27.81 9.97
N ARG A 193 -12.88 26.98 10.60
CA ARG A 193 -13.28 25.67 11.15
C ARG A 193 -14.48 25.90 12.06
N PRO A 194 -15.62 25.24 11.86
CA PRO A 194 -16.62 25.18 12.91
C PRO A 194 -16.02 24.39 14.06
N ALA A 195 -15.87 25.08 15.20
CA ALA A 195 -15.47 24.50 16.46
C ALA A 195 -16.43 23.36 16.85
N GLY A 196 -15.83 22.20 17.17
CA GLY A 196 -16.31 21.24 18.11
C GLY A 196 -17.82 20.90 18.11
N GLY A 197 -18.22 19.95 17.29
CA GLY A 197 -19.39 19.12 17.60
C GLY A 197 -18.96 18.06 18.62
N GLY A 198 -19.13 18.37 19.91
CA GLY A 198 -19.04 17.38 20.98
C GLY A 198 -20.08 16.28 20.71
N VAL A 199 -19.63 15.05 20.52
CA VAL A 199 -20.50 13.88 20.55
C VAL A 199 -20.95 13.73 21.99
N ALA A 200 -22.19 14.13 22.24
CA ALA A 200 -22.88 13.81 23.48
C ALA A 200 -22.88 12.31 23.69
N ARG A 201 -22.21 11.86 24.74
CA ARG A 201 -22.42 10.54 25.33
C ARG A 201 -23.89 10.50 25.76
N THR A 202 -24.70 9.72 25.12
CA THR A 202 -25.95 9.23 25.68
C THR A 202 -25.71 7.77 26.10
N ALA A 203 -26.08 7.52 27.35
CA ALA A 203 -26.00 6.29 28.13
C ALA A 203 -26.59 5.07 27.42
#